data_6275589aab94e18de578e8ca254d48af
#
_entry.id   6275589aab94e18de578e8ca254d48af
#
_cell.length_a   1.000
_cell.length_b   1.000
_cell.length_c   1.000
_cell.angle_alpha   90.00
_cell.angle_beta   90.00
_cell.angle_gamma   90.00
#
_symmetry.space_group_name_H-M   'P 1'
#
loop_
_entity.id
_entity.type
_entity.pdbx_description
1 polymer ?
#
loop_
_entity_poly.entity_id
_entity_poly.type
_entity_poly.pdbx_seq_one_letter_code
_entity_poly.pdbx_strand_id
1 'polypeptide(L)'
;MAFYHSLLDSRPSSLYDYSMKIGMMADTYKPYISGVTNYIALHKQAMEAAGHEVYVFTFGDLDYKDDEPRVFRSPGVPLADTGFYLSLRHKTAVKKLIQSMDVVHVHHPFLSGRLAITYCRPAHVPIVYTNHTRFDLYAQARLPFMPKEVSLGLLQTYMPAFCEQMDLVISPSRGMEKVLRQYGVQSPIEVIPNGVDLSRFHNAVPLPRAEFGFSQDDLLLVYAGRIAPEKNLEFLFRAFVGIADVIPNAHLLIVGGGQKDHLEEITPIPAELGIAERVHFVGMIPYEKLPSYLAMCDIFVTASVTEVHPLSVIEAMGAGLPIVGIDSPGVGDSVVDGESGLLAKEDIASYTAKLTYLCLNRDLQKKFGAAARKASEQYSIERTTKLLLEQYNRLTQTTKPIKPKLDERLKAILEEFLS
;
A
#
# COMPACT_ATOMS: atom_id res chain seq x y z
N MET A 1 -51.28 -16.09 -7.55
CA MET A 1 -50.34 -15.53 -8.53
C MET A 1 -50.47 -14.01 -8.55
N ALA A 2 -49.71 -13.30 -7.74
CA ALA A 2 -49.48 -11.84 -7.81
C ALA A 2 -48.84 -11.37 -6.49
N PHE A 3 -47.55 -11.71 -6.24
CA PHE A 3 -46.76 -11.10 -5.16
C PHE A 3 -45.27 -11.48 -5.37
N TYR A 4 -44.69 -11.14 -6.53
CA TYR A 4 -43.23 -11.29 -6.77
C TYR A 4 -42.77 -10.32 -7.87
N HIS A 5 -43.11 -9.02 -7.72
CA HIS A 5 -42.55 -8.00 -8.60
C HIS A 5 -42.46 -6.64 -7.89
N SER A 6 -41.64 -6.53 -6.82
CA SER A 6 -41.28 -5.20 -6.27
C SER A 6 -40.06 -5.20 -5.36
N LEU A 7 -39.00 -5.94 -5.72
CA LEU A 7 -37.71 -5.90 -4.97
C LEU A 7 -36.48 -5.84 -5.88
N LEU A 8 -36.58 -5.29 -7.07
CA LEU A 8 -35.46 -5.10 -8.00
C LEU A 8 -35.44 -3.70 -8.61
N ASP A 9 -35.62 -2.67 -7.79
CA ASP A 9 -35.36 -1.30 -8.27
C ASP A 9 -34.87 -0.37 -7.15
N SER A 10 -33.77 -0.79 -6.49
CA SER A 10 -32.92 0.10 -5.74
C SER A 10 -31.49 -0.03 -6.27
N ARG A 11 -31.27 0.41 -7.53
CA ARG A 11 -29.93 0.87 -7.90
C ARG A 11 -29.63 2.04 -6.99
N PRO A 12 -28.50 2.04 -6.24
CA PRO A 12 -28.10 3.25 -5.57
C PRO A 12 -27.98 4.33 -6.65
N SER A 13 -28.66 5.45 -6.48
CA SER A 13 -28.51 6.64 -7.30
C SER A 13 -27.00 6.89 -7.44
N SER A 14 -26.47 6.85 -8.67
CA SER A 14 -25.06 7.06 -8.93
C SER A 14 -24.69 8.38 -8.30
N LEU A 15 -23.80 8.37 -7.32
CA LEU A 15 -23.29 9.59 -6.65
C LEU A 15 -22.61 10.55 -7.65
N TYR A 16 -22.46 10.11 -8.92
CA TYR A 16 -21.78 10.84 -9.98
C TYR A 16 -22.59 10.73 -11.27
N ASP A 17 -23.08 11.87 -11.76
CA ASP A 17 -23.81 11.98 -13.04
C ASP A 17 -22.91 11.79 -14.28
N TYR A 18 -21.57 11.60 -14.09
CA TYR A 18 -20.60 11.57 -15.17
C TYR A 18 -19.55 10.49 -14.98
N SER A 19 -19.35 9.65 -16.00
CA SER A 19 -18.25 8.67 -16.06
C SER A 19 -16.95 9.37 -16.43
N MET A 20 -15.92 9.25 -15.58
CA MET A 20 -14.58 9.80 -15.82
C MET A 20 -13.65 8.77 -16.44
N LYS A 21 -12.72 9.25 -17.27
CA LYS A 21 -11.52 8.52 -17.71
C LYS A 21 -10.36 8.84 -16.77
N ILE A 22 -9.97 7.90 -15.97
CA ILE A 22 -8.96 8.05 -14.93
C ILE A 22 -7.69 7.31 -15.37
N GLY A 23 -6.56 8.02 -15.49
CA GLY A 23 -5.27 7.43 -15.79
C GLY A 23 -4.47 7.21 -14.52
N MET A 24 -4.08 5.97 -14.21
CA MET A 24 -3.14 5.64 -13.12
C MET A 24 -1.76 5.39 -13.70
N MET A 25 -0.75 6.18 -13.32
CA MET A 25 0.61 6.06 -13.81
C MET A 25 1.55 5.54 -12.73
N ALA A 26 2.25 4.44 -13.02
CA ALA A 26 3.18 3.79 -12.10
C ALA A 26 4.43 3.27 -12.82
N ASP A 27 5.59 3.31 -12.13
CA ASP A 27 6.86 2.79 -12.66
C ASP A 27 6.86 1.26 -12.74
N THR A 28 6.03 0.60 -11.94
CA THR A 28 5.84 -0.85 -11.91
C THR A 28 4.38 -1.22 -11.63
N TYR A 29 3.95 -2.34 -12.17
CA TYR A 29 2.63 -2.93 -11.95
C TYR A 29 2.73 -4.46 -11.99
N LYS A 30 1.59 -5.18 -11.99
CA LYS A 30 1.60 -6.66 -12.12
C LYS A 30 2.55 -7.12 -13.25
N PRO A 31 3.24 -8.26 -13.14
CA PRO A 31 3.15 -9.27 -12.09
C PRO A 31 3.92 -8.94 -10.80
N TYR A 32 4.58 -7.79 -10.72
CA TYR A 32 5.29 -7.40 -9.51
C TYR A 32 4.31 -7.04 -8.40
N ILE A 33 4.36 -7.79 -7.29
CA ILE A 33 3.45 -7.61 -6.15
C ILE A 33 4.09 -6.65 -5.13
N SER A 34 3.40 -5.55 -4.85
CA SER A 34 3.80 -4.56 -3.85
C SER A 34 2.56 -3.87 -3.28
N GLY A 35 2.72 -3.11 -2.19
CA GLY A 35 1.63 -2.29 -1.66
C GLY A 35 1.06 -1.31 -2.69
N VAL A 36 1.92 -0.73 -3.54
CA VAL A 36 1.49 0.19 -4.62
C VAL A 36 0.70 -0.55 -5.70
N THR A 37 1.16 -1.73 -6.12
CA THR A 37 0.46 -2.55 -7.12
C THR A 37 -0.93 -2.95 -6.63
N ASN A 38 -1.02 -3.41 -5.37
CA ASN A 38 -2.30 -3.77 -4.75
C ASN A 38 -3.23 -2.55 -4.61
N TYR A 39 -2.69 -1.39 -4.19
CA TYR A 39 -3.44 -0.15 -4.12
C TYR A 39 -4.07 0.22 -5.48
N ILE A 40 -3.28 0.21 -6.55
CA ILE A 40 -3.75 0.53 -7.90
C ILE A 40 -4.84 -0.47 -8.34
N ALA A 41 -4.61 -1.77 -8.17
CA ALA A 41 -5.53 -2.82 -8.58
C ALA A 41 -6.88 -2.73 -7.83
N LEU A 42 -6.86 -2.54 -6.52
CA LEU A 42 -8.06 -2.41 -5.70
C LEU A 42 -8.86 -1.15 -6.06
N HIS A 43 -8.21 0.01 -6.16
CA HIS A 43 -8.89 1.25 -6.53
C HIS A 43 -9.40 1.23 -7.98
N LYS A 44 -8.64 0.63 -8.92
CA LYS A 44 -9.10 0.42 -10.28
C LYS A 44 -10.41 -0.36 -10.30
N GLN A 45 -10.44 -1.51 -9.62
CA GLN A 45 -11.64 -2.35 -9.54
C GLN A 45 -12.83 -1.60 -8.90
N ALA A 46 -12.60 -0.89 -7.81
CA ALA A 46 -13.66 -0.17 -7.11
C ALA A 46 -14.20 1.03 -7.93
N MET A 47 -13.33 1.78 -8.63
CA MET A 47 -13.72 2.88 -9.49
C MET A 47 -14.46 2.38 -10.74
N GLU A 48 -14.04 1.25 -11.33
CA GLU A 48 -14.74 0.62 -12.46
C GLU A 48 -16.13 0.09 -12.05
N ALA A 49 -16.24 -0.47 -10.85
CA ALA A 49 -17.53 -0.86 -10.27
C ALA A 49 -18.45 0.36 -10.02
N ALA A 50 -17.89 1.54 -9.76
CA ALA A 50 -18.60 2.81 -9.66
C ALA A 50 -18.96 3.45 -11.01
N GLY A 51 -18.61 2.81 -12.15
CA GLY A 51 -18.99 3.25 -13.49
C GLY A 51 -17.96 4.15 -14.20
N HIS A 52 -16.73 4.27 -13.67
CA HIS A 52 -15.65 5.03 -14.32
C HIS A 52 -14.80 4.13 -15.23
N GLU A 53 -14.07 4.73 -16.17
CA GLU A 53 -13.08 4.04 -16.98
C GLU A 53 -11.68 4.26 -16.41
N VAL A 54 -11.02 3.19 -15.94
CA VAL A 54 -9.69 3.30 -15.34
C VAL A 54 -8.62 2.68 -16.22
N TYR A 55 -7.59 3.45 -16.53
CA TYR A 55 -6.47 3.10 -17.38
C TYR A 55 -5.19 3.05 -16.56
N VAL A 56 -4.43 1.95 -16.63
CA VAL A 56 -3.12 1.84 -15.98
C VAL A 56 -2.03 2.01 -17.03
N PHE A 57 -1.12 2.94 -16.80
CA PHE A 57 0.05 3.19 -17.65
C PHE A 57 1.32 2.84 -16.88
N THR A 58 2.05 1.86 -17.38
CA THR A 58 3.24 1.34 -16.69
C THR A 58 4.33 0.95 -17.68
N PHE A 59 5.45 0.48 -17.14
CA PHE A 59 6.57 -0.07 -17.91
C PHE A 59 6.71 -1.56 -17.61
N GLY A 60 7.41 -2.28 -18.49
CA GLY A 60 7.69 -3.68 -18.22
C GLY A 60 7.81 -4.55 -19.46
N ASP A 61 7.77 -5.84 -19.22
CA ASP A 61 7.78 -6.84 -20.26
C ASP A 61 6.50 -6.73 -21.11
N LEU A 62 6.69 -6.60 -22.42
CA LEU A 62 5.59 -6.51 -23.39
C LEU A 62 4.96 -7.87 -23.68
N ASP A 63 5.63 -8.97 -23.37
CA ASP A 63 5.12 -10.33 -23.54
C ASP A 63 4.23 -10.76 -22.37
N TYR A 64 4.27 -10.03 -21.25
CA TYR A 64 3.35 -10.25 -20.14
C TYR A 64 1.93 -9.87 -20.55
N LYS A 65 1.01 -10.83 -20.40
CA LYS A 65 -0.41 -10.63 -20.67
C LYS A 65 -1.12 -10.25 -19.38
N ASP A 66 -1.63 -9.02 -19.34
CA ASP A 66 -2.44 -8.57 -18.23
C ASP A 66 -3.79 -9.32 -18.20
N ASP A 67 -4.22 -9.72 -17.01
CA ASP A 67 -5.49 -10.39 -16.75
C ASP A 67 -6.69 -9.43 -16.65
N GLU A 68 -6.42 -8.14 -16.79
CA GLU A 68 -7.40 -7.07 -16.68
C GLU A 68 -7.34 -6.09 -17.86
N PRO A 69 -8.46 -5.46 -18.25
CA PRO A 69 -8.51 -4.53 -19.35
C PRO A 69 -7.84 -3.19 -19.02
N ARG A 70 -7.51 -2.41 -20.05
CA ARG A 70 -7.00 -1.03 -19.98
C ARG A 70 -5.66 -0.91 -19.23
N VAL A 71 -4.80 -1.91 -19.28
CA VAL A 71 -3.40 -1.83 -18.86
C VAL A 71 -2.51 -1.60 -20.08
N PHE A 72 -1.74 -0.53 -20.08
CA PHE A 72 -0.86 -0.12 -21.18
C PHE A 72 0.60 -0.15 -20.74
N ARG A 73 1.35 -1.13 -21.26
CA ARG A 73 2.78 -1.27 -20.98
C ARG A 73 3.60 -0.62 -22.08
N SER A 74 4.61 0.12 -21.67
CA SER A 74 5.64 0.62 -22.56
C SER A 74 6.95 -0.11 -22.27
N PRO A 75 7.79 -0.33 -23.31
CA PRO A 75 9.04 -1.02 -23.11
C PRO A 75 9.98 -0.23 -22.20
N GLY A 76 10.77 -0.93 -21.41
CA GLY A 76 11.80 -0.38 -20.56
C GLY A 76 12.96 -1.35 -20.41
N VAL A 77 14.09 -0.86 -19.93
CA VAL A 77 15.24 -1.69 -19.58
C VAL A 77 15.06 -2.15 -18.13
N PRO A 78 15.06 -3.47 -17.84
CA PRO A 78 14.90 -3.95 -16.49
C PRO A 78 16.08 -3.48 -15.61
N LEU A 79 15.76 -3.03 -14.40
CA LEU A 79 16.74 -2.66 -13.37
C LEU A 79 17.03 -3.85 -12.47
N ALA A 80 17.88 -4.75 -12.90
CA ALA A 80 18.19 -6.01 -12.23
C ALA A 80 16.89 -6.74 -11.81
N ASP A 81 16.90 -7.46 -10.68
CA ASP A 81 15.74 -8.21 -10.17
C ASP A 81 14.77 -7.37 -9.29
N THR A 82 14.77 -6.06 -9.49
CA THR A 82 13.96 -5.14 -8.67
C THR A 82 12.50 -5.07 -9.06
N GLY A 83 12.11 -5.60 -10.23
CA GLY A 83 10.77 -5.45 -10.82
C GLY A 83 10.51 -4.07 -11.42
N PHE A 84 11.49 -3.15 -11.38
CA PHE A 84 11.42 -1.84 -12.01
C PHE A 84 12.03 -1.85 -13.40
N TYR A 85 11.49 -1.01 -14.29
CA TYR A 85 11.98 -0.82 -15.63
C TYR A 85 12.29 0.64 -15.88
N LEU A 86 13.50 0.92 -16.37
CA LEU A 86 13.89 2.26 -16.81
C LEU A 86 13.32 2.53 -18.19
N SER A 87 12.48 3.55 -18.31
CA SER A 87 11.95 4.02 -19.59
C SER A 87 11.84 5.54 -19.58
N LEU A 88 12.24 6.16 -20.67
CA LEU A 88 12.23 7.62 -20.79
C LEU A 88 10.96 8.16 -21.46
N ARG A 89 10.13 7.29 -22.06
CA ARG A 89 8.92 7.70 -22.77
C ARG A 89 7.91 6.56 -22.94
N HIS A 90 6.65 6.90 -23.07
CA HIS A 90 5.63 6.01 -23.62
C HIS A 90 5.59 6.11 -25.15
N LYS A 91 5.04 5.06 -25.81
CA LYS A 91 4.73 5.12 -27.25
C LYS A 91 3.77 6.28 -27.53
N THR A 92 3.88 6.91 -28.71
CA THR A 92 3.06 8.08 -29.10
C THR A 92 1.56 7.87 -28.93
N ALA A 93 1.04 6.68 -29.27
CA ALA A 93 -0.38 6.36 -29.08
C ALA A 93 -0.77 6.35 -27.58
N VAL A 94 0.10 5.83 -26.70
CA VAL A 94 -0.12 5.81 -25.25
C VAL A 94 -0.04 7.23 -24.68
N LYS A 95 0.92 8.05 -25.13
CA LYS A 95 0.99 9.49 -24.78
C LYS A 95 -0.32 10.21 -25.11
N LYS A 96 -0.85 10.03 -26.33
CA LYS A 96 -2.13 10.63 -26.76
C LYS A 96 -3.30 10.15 -25.88
N LEU A 97 -3.29 8.89 -25.50
CA LEU A 97 -4.30 8.32 -24.61
C LEU A 97 -4.21 8.95 -23.20
N ILE A 98 -3.00 9.08 -22.61
CA ILE A 98 -2.79 9.76 -21.34
C ILE A 98 -3.33 11.21 -21.40
N GLN A 99 -3.08 11.93 -22.51
CA GLN A 99 -3.55 13.31 -22.71
C GLN A 99 -5.08 13.41 -22.89
N SER A 100 -5.79 12.31 -23.09
CA SER A 100 -7.25 12.28 -23.20
C SER A 100 -7.95 11.85 -21.91
N MET A 101 -7.21 11.68 -20.81
CA MET A 101 -7.78 11.40 -19.49
C MET A 101 -8.42 12.65 -18.89
N ASP A 102 -9.44 12.47 -18.07
CA ASP A 102 -10.05 13.56 -17.29
C ASP A 102 -9.18 13.93 -16.09
N VAL A 103 -8.46 12.95 -15.55
CA VAL A 103 -7.47 13.09 -14.46
C VAL A 103 -6.39 12.02 -14.57
N VAL A 104 -5.16 12.38 -14.21
CA VAL A 104 -4.05 11.42 -14.12
C VAL A 104 -3.55 11.36 -12.68
N HIS A 105 -3.55 10.14 -12.11
CA HIS A 105 -3.06 9.87 -10.77
C HIS A 105 -1.72 9.14 -10.84
N VAL A 106 -0.70 9.74 -10.27
CA VAL A 106 0.68 9.25 -10.27
C VAL A 106 1.00 8.59 -8.94
N HIS A 107 1.64 7.41 -9.01
CA HIS A 107 2.00 6.61 -7.84
C HIS A 107 3.51 6.54 -7.56
N HIS A 108 4.35 7.01 -8.50
CA HIS A 108 5.80 7.11 -8.31
C HIS A 108 6.30 8.46 -8.82
N PRO A 109 7.12 9.19 -8.04
CA PRO A 109 7.48 10.57 -8.39
C PRO A 109 8.56 10.65 -9.48
N PHE A 110 9.33 9.59 -9.71
CA PHE A 110 10.51 9.68 -10.56
C PHE A 110 10.21 9.55 -12.05
N LEU A 111 9.98 8.33 -12.58
CA LEU A 111 9.78 8.13 -14.03
C LEU A 111 8.36 8.49 -14.47
N SER A 112 7.36 7.77 -13.99
CA SER A 112 5.95 8.02 -14.34
C SER A 112 5.50 9.42 -13.92
N GLY A 113 5.97 9.94 -12.78
CA GLY A 113 5.66 11.28 -12.32
C GLY A 113 6.19 12.36 -13.26
N ARG A 114 7.45 12.26 -13.69
CA ARG A 114 8.02 13.20 -14.67
C ARG A 114 7.35 13.12 -16.03
N LEU A 115 6.98 11.92 -16.47
CA LEU A 115 6.25 11.75 -17.73
C LEU A 115 4.82 12.30 -17.64
N ALA A 116 4.14 12.14 -16.50
CA ALA A 116 2.84 12.76 -16.28
C ALA A 116 2.92 14.28 -16.41
N ILE A 117 3.90 14.93 -15.77
CA ILE A 117 4.12 16.38 -15.91
C ILE A 117 4.32 16.74 -17.39
N THR A 118 5.20 16.02 -18.09
CA THR A 118 5.53 16.29 -19.50
C THR A 118 4.35 16.11 -20.44
N TYR A 119 3.44 15.18 -20.15
CA TYR A 119 2.31 14.90 -21.05
C TYR A 119 1.03 15.65 -20.67
N CYS A 120 0.75 15.74 -19.39
CA CYS A 120 -0.53 16.26 -18.89
C CYS A 120 -0.54 17.79 -18.79
N ARG A 121 0.57 18.43 -18.40
CA ARG A 121 0.61 19.91 -18.27
C ARG A 121 0.30 20.63 -19.58
N PRO A 122 0.91 20.29 -20.73
CA PRO A 122 0.56 20.90 -22.02
C PRO A 122 -0.87 20.57 -22.49
N ALA A 123 -1.44 19.46 -22.03
CA ALA A 123 -2.80 19.01 -22.34
C ALA A 123 -3.85 19.52 -21.33
N HIS A 124 -3.43 20.23 -20.28
CA HIS A 124 -4.28 20.71 -19.18
C HIS A 124 -5.07 19.60 -18.47
N VAL A 125 -4.49 18.41 -18.39
CA VAL A 125 -5.03 17.28 -17.61
C VAL A 125 -4.57 17.42 -16.16
N PRO A 126 -5.50 17.44 -15.19
CA PRO A 126 -5.14 17.50 -13.76
C PRO A 126 -4.27 16.31 -13.34
N ILE A 127 -3.26 16.59 -12.51
CA ILE A 127 -2.32 15.59 -12.00
C ILE A 127 -2.45 15.48 -10.49
N VAL A 128 -2.76 14.27 -10.03
CA VAL A 128 -2.78 13.89 -8.62
C VAL A 128 -1.57 13.01 -8.33
N TYR A 129 -0.96 13.14 -7.17
CA TYR A 129 0.14 12.27 -6.73
C TYR A 129 -0.15 11.69 -5.35
N THR A 130 -0.05 10.37 -5.19
CA THR A 130 -0.04 9.73 -3.87
C THR A 130 1.38 9.30 -3.51
N ASN A 131 1.84 9.72 -2.33
CA ASN A 131 3.14 9.31 -1.80
C ASN A 131 3.05 7.99 -1.04
N HIS A 132 3.53 6.92 -1.65
CA HIS A 132 3.49 5.56 -1.09
C HIS A 132 4.75 5.12 -0.35
N THR A 133 5.80 5.96 -0.31
CA THR A 133 7.11 5.51 0.15
C THR A 133 7.79 6.52 1.06
N ARG A 134 8.38 6.03 2.15
CA ARG A 134 9.34 6.76 3.00
C ARG A 134 10.69 6.78 2.27
N PHE A 135 10.84 7.70 1.32
CA PHE A 135 12.05 7.76 0.47
C PHE A 135 13.34 7.98 1.25
N ASP A 136 13.29 8.69 2.39
CA ASP A 136 14.41 8.86 3.30
C ASP A 136 14.92 7.52 3.85
N LEU A 137 14.02 6.69 4.35
CA LEU A 137 14.37 5.37 4.90
C LEU A 137 14.68 4.36 3.79
N TYR A 138 13.97 4.44 2.68
CA TYR A 138 14.22 3.59 1.52
C TYR A 138 15.62 3.85 0.92
N ALA A 139 16.03 5.13 0.83
CA ALA A 139 17.36 5.50 0.35
C ALA A 139 18.45 4.97 1.30
N GLN A 140 18.27 5.08 2.61
CA GLN A 140 19.22 4.54 3.60
C GLN A 140 19.35 3.02 3.51
N ALA A 141 18.25 2.29 3.33
CA ALA A 141 18.27 0.84 3.22
C ALA A 141 18.92 0.33 1.92
N ARG A 142 18.76 1.07 0.80
CA ARG A 142 19.26 0.66 -0.51
C ARG A 142 20.62 1.24 -0.89
N LEU A 143 20.99 2.37 -0.29
CA LEU A 143 22.25 3.09 -0.53
C LEU A 143 22.96 3.36 0.81
N PRO A 144 23.39 2.31 1.53
CA PRO A 144 23.95 2.46 2.88
C PRO A 144 25.27 3.24 2.88
N PHE A 145 25.94 3.37 1.73
CA PHE A 145 27.14 4.18 1.55
C PHE A 145 26.86 5.68 1.40
N MET A 146 25.60 6.09 1.18
CA MET A 146 25.21 7.49 1.05
C MET A 146 24.92 8.08 2.45
N PRO A 147 25.60 9.16 2.87
CA PRO A 147 25.27 9.83 4.13
C PRO A 147 23.81 10.26 4.18
N LYS A 148 23.19 10.11 5.35
CA LYS A 148 21.77 10.43 5.57
C LYS A 148 21.43 11.87 5.21
N GLU A 149 22.32 12.79 5.53
CA GLU A 149 22.18 14.23 5.27
C GLU A 149 22.13 14.52 3.76
N VAL A 150 22.93 13.80 2.97
CA VAL A 150 22.97 13.95 1.52
C VAL A 150 21.67 13.42 0.91
N SER A 151 21.23 12.22 1.29
CA SER A 151 19.99 11.66 0.79
C SER A 151 18.77 12.51 1.16
N LEU A 152 18.73 13.05 2.39
CA LEU A 152 17.68 13.95 2.83
C LEU A 152 17.71 15.28 2.08
N GLY A 153 18.89 15.88 1.87
CA GLY A 153 19.05 17.11 1.09
C GLY A 153 18.57 16.97 -0.36
N LEU A 154 18.85 15.83 -0.99
CA LEU A 154 18.31 15.54 -2.32
C LEU A 154 16.78 15.45 -2.32
N LEU A 155 16.17 14.79 -1.33
CA LEU A 155 14.72 14.71 -1.18
C LEU A 155 14.10 16.06 -0.90
N GLN A 156 14.72 16.89 -0.06
CA GLN A 156 14.26 18.25 0.25
C GLN A 156 14.37 19.21 -0.94
N THR A 157 15.21 18.90 -1.92
CA THR A 157 15.28 19.65 -3.18
C THR A 157 14.26 19.13 -4.20
N TYR A 158 14.17 17.82 -4.36
CA TYR A 158 13.35 17.20 -5.41
C TYR A 158 11.86 17.19 -5.10
N MET A 159 11.48 16.75 -3.88
CA MET A 159 10.07 16.54 -3.55
C MET A 159 9.21 17.81 -3.58
N PRO A 160 9.66 18.97 -3.03
CA PRO A 160 8.90 20.22 -3.17
C PRO A 160 8.70 20.61 -4.63
N ALA A 161 9.78 20.62 -5.42
CA ALA A 161 9.73 21.00 -6.84
C ALA A 161 8.83 20.07 -7.67
N PHE A 162 8.83 18.77 -7.36
CA PHE A 162 7.92 17.80 -7.96
C PHE A 162 6.48 18.04 -7.54
N CYS A 163 6.22 18.18 -6.24
CA CYS A 163 4.87 18.37 -5.71
C CYS A 163 4.23 19.70 -6.15
N GLU A 164 5.00 20.75 -6.39
CA GLU A 164 4.51 22.00 -6.97
C GLU A 164 3.91 21.83 -8.37
N GLN A 165 4.31 20.78 -9.09
CA GLN A 165 3.74 20.43 -10.39
C GLN A 165 2.45 19.60 -10.29
N MET A 166 2.00 19.25 -9.09
CA MET A 166 0.77 18.48 -8.88
C MET A 166 -0.39 19.41 -8.55
N ASP A 167 -1.59 19.09 -9.03
CA ASP A 167 -2.82 19.79 -8.65
C ASP A 167 -3.30 19.38 -7.28
N LEU A 168 -2.93 18.14 -6.87
CA LEU A 168 -3.19 17.60 -5.54
C LEU A 168 -2.12 16.58 -5.16
N VAL A 169 -1.63 16.69 -3.94
CA VAL A 169 -0.80 15.64 -3.30
C VAL A 169 -1.67 14.89 -2.29
N ILE A 170 -1.63 13.57 -2.35
CA ILE A 170 -2.32 12.69 -1.39
C ILE A 170 -1.28 12.03 -0.48
N SER A 171 -1.53 12.12 0.80
CA SER A 171 -0.81 11.40 1.84
C SER A 171 -1.68 10.27 2.39
N PRO A 172 -1.20 9.02 2.46
CA PRO A 172 -1.98 7.91 3.01
C PRO A 172 -2.20 8.00 4.52
N SER A 173 -1.43 8.83 5.23
CA SER A 173 -1.57 9.01 6.67
C SER A 173 -1.10 10.40 7.11
N ARG A 174 -1.52 10.82 8.32
CA ARG A 174 -1.06 12.09 8.90
C ARG A 174 0.42 12.08 9.23
N GLY A 175 0.97 10.93 9.63
CA GLY A 175 2.40 10.77 9.85
C GLY A 175 3.18 11.00 8.56
N MET A 176 2.70 10.46 7.45
CA MET A 176 3.34 10.68 6.15
C MET A 176 3.17 12.12 5.65
N GLU A 177 2.03 12.77 5.92
CA GLU A 177 1.87 14.21 5.65
C GLU A 177 2.96 15.02 6.38
N LYS A 178 3.20 14.76 7.67
CA LYS A 178 4.27 15.43 8.43
C LYS A 178 5.64 15.21 7.79
N VAL A 179 5.92 13.99 7.31
CA VAL A 179 7.18 13.68 6.62
C VAL A 179 7.32 14.47 5.31
N LEU A 180 6.26 14.58 4.51
CA LEU A 180 6.26 15.42 3.30
C LEU A 180 6.51 16.89 3.64
N ARG A 181 5.92 17.40 4.73
CA ARG A 181 6.20 18.76 5.22
C ARG A 181 7.66 18.93 5.66
N GLN A 182 8.25 17.92 6.29
CA GLN A 182 9.68 17.92 6.64
C GLN A 182 10.60 17.91 5.40
N TYR A 183 10.16 17.32 4.28
CA TYR A 183 10.87 17.45 3.01
C TYR A 183 10.73 18.85 2.41
N GLY A 184 9.87 19.73 2.95
CA GLY A 184 9.65 21.09 2.46
C GLY A 184 8.47 21.25 1.50
N VAL A 185 7.64 20.21 1.32
CA VAL A 185 6.46 20.27 0.45
C VAL A 185 5.45 21.29 1.00
N GLN A 186 5.12 22.32 0.21
CA GLN A 186 4.14 23.37 0.53
C GLN A 186 2.80 23.18 -0.19
N SER A 187 2.77 22.36 -1.25
CA SER A 187 1.56 22.08 -2.03
C SER A 187 0.40 21.60 -1.14
N PRO A 188 -0.86 21.80 -1.55
CA PRO A 188 -2.01 21.23 -0.86
C PRO A 188 -1.87 19.70 -0.71
N ILE A 189 -2.03 19.20 0.51
CA ILE A 189 -2.00 17.76 0.83
C ILE A 189 -3.36 17.38 1.40
N GLU A 190 -3.99 16.37 0.81
CA GLU A 190 -5.15 15.69 1.38
C GLU A 190 -4.72 14.35 1.99
N VAL A 191 -5.25 14.05 3.17
CA VAL A 191 -4.99 12.75 3.82
C VAL A 191 -6.11 11.79 3.44
N ILE A 192 -5.80 10.85 2.55
CA ILE A 192 -6.71 9.79 2.11
C ILE A 192 -6.03 8.45 2.37
N PRO A 193 -6.55 7.64 3.32
CA PRO A 193 -5.94 6.35 3.67
C PRO A 193 -5.91 5.37 2.50
N ASN A 194 -4.99 4.42 2.55
CA ASN A 194 -5.02 3.26 1.67
C ASN A 194 -6.29 2.43 1.94
N GLY A 195 -6.96 1.96 0.88
CA GLY A 195 -8.15 1.14 0.97
C GLY A 195 -7.86 -0.36 0.95
N VAL A 196 -8.66 -1.12 1.67
CA VAL A 196 -8.64 -2.60 1.71
C VAL A 196 -10.05 -3.13 1.47
N ASP A 197 -10.17 -4.21 0.72
CA ASP A 197 -11.44 -4.96 0.60
C ASP A 197 -11.68 -5.73 1.90
N LEU A 198 -12.29 -5.05 2.88
CA LEU A 198 -12.52 -5.60 4.21
C LEU A 198 -13.53 -6.75 4.22
N SER A 199 -14.37 -6.89 3.18
CA SER A 199 -15.38 -7.95 3.12
C SER A 199 -14.75 -9.34 3.15
N ARG A 200 -13.57 -9.49 2.54
CA ARG A 200 -12.78 -10.74 2.53
C ARG A 200 -12.29 -11.12 3.92
N PHE A 201 -11.92 -10.14 4.74
CA PHE A 201 -11.38 -10.36 6.09
C PHE A 201 -12.49 -10.52 7.12
N HIS A 202 -13.57 -9.75 6.99
CA HIS A 202 -14.71 -9.85 7.89
C HIS A 202 -15.41 -11.20 7.89
N ASN A 203 -15.44 -11.87 6.74
CA ASN A 203 -16.15 -13.13 6.52
C ASN A 203 -15.20 -14.33 6.36
N ALA A 204 -13.92 -14.15 6.71
CA ALA A 204 -12.92 -15.20 6.54
C ALA A 204 -13.22 -16.40 7.44
N VAL A 205 -13.16 -17.59 6.84
CA VAL A 205 -13.23 -18.85 7.58
C VAL A 205 -11.79 -19.22 7.99
N PRO A 206 -11.52 -19.41 9.31
CA PRO A 206 -10.20 -19.77 9.76
C PRO A 206 -9.77 -21.13 9.21
N LEU A 207 -8.48 -21.28 8.90
CA LEU A 207 -7.90 -22.57 8.57
C LEU A 207 -7.92 -23.50 9.82
N PRO A 208 -8.09 -24.80 9.65
CA PRO A 208 -8.01 -25.73 10.76
C PRO A 208 -6.59 -25.79 11.35
N ARG A 209 -6.42 -25.35 12.60
CA ARG A 209 -5.11 -25.32 13.28
C ARG A 209 -4.39 -26.67 13.27
N ALA A 210 -5.14 -27.79 13.41
CA ALA A 210 -4.61 -29.12 13.41
C ALA A 210 -3.90 -29.52 12.09
N GLU A 211 -4.29 -28.97 10.94
CA GLU A 211 -3.62 -29.21 9.66
C GLU A 211 -2.19 -28.61 9.61
N PHE A 212 -1.92 -27.64 10.50
CA PHE A 212 -0.61 -27.01 10.66
C PHE A 212 0.15 -27.51 11.91
N GLY A 213 -0.37 -28.54 12.58
CA GLY A 213 0.24 -29.10 13.78
C GLY A 213 -0.02 -28.31 15.07
N PHE A 214 -0.95 -27.33 15.04
CA PHE A 214 -1.29 -26.52 16.22
C PHE A 214 -2.53 -27.05 16.94
N SER A 215 -2.52 -26.97 18.27
CA SER A 215 -3.68 -27.23 19.11
C SER A 215 -4.62 -26.02 19.18
N GLN A 216 -5.83 -26.22 19.73
CA GLN A 216 -6.77 -25.11 19.94
C GLN A 216 -6.30 -24.16 21.06
N ASP A 217 -5.47 -24.65 21.99
CA ASP A 217 -4.96 -23.87 23.12
C ASP A 217 -3.68 -23.10 22.78
N ASP A 218 -3.07 -23.37 21.63
CA ASP A 218 -1.88 -22.64 21.19
C ASP A 218 -2.19 -21.18 20.92
N LEU A 219 -1.23 -20.33 21.26
CA LEU A 219 -1.27 -18.91 21.00
C LEU A 219 -0.53 -18.62 19.68
N LEU A 220 -1.28 -18.22 18.65
CA LEU A 220 -0.74 -17.98 17.32
C LEU A 220 -0.56 -16.49 17.07
N LEU A 221 0.70 -16.04 17.04
CA LEU A 221 1.08 -14.72 16.56
C LEU A 221 1.33 -14.80 15.06
N VAL A 222 0.99 -13.74 14.33
CA VAL A 222 1.22 -13.71 12.88
C VAL A 222 1.83 -12.39 12.44
N TYR A 223 2.85 -12.50 11.60
CA TYR A 223 3.32 -11.47 10.70
C TYR A 223 2.88 -11.82 9.28
N ALA A 224 2.35 -10.86 8.54
CA ALA A 224 2.04 -11.05 7.13
C ALA A 224 2.60 -9.89 6.31
N GLY A 225 3.36 -10.20 5.26
CA GLY A 225 3.95 -9.21 4.38
C GLY A 225 5.21 -9.70 3.68
N ARG A 226 5.82 -8.80 2.90
CA ARG A 226 7.10 -9.09 2.26
C ARG A 226 8.19 -9.27 3.30
N ILE A 227 9.03 -10.29 3.14
CA ILE A 227 10.23 -10.49 3.96
C ILE A 227 11.36 -9.66 3.33
N ALA A 228 11.70 -8.55 3.99
CA ALA A 228 12.70 -7.58 3.52
C ALA A 228 13.34 -6.85 4.71
N PRO A 229 14.56 -6.31 4.57
CA PRO A 229 15.28 -5.68 5.67
C PRO A 229 14.46 -4.60 6.41
N GLU A 230 13.71 -3.79 5.67
CA GLU A 230 12.89 -2.72 6.22
C GLU A 230 11.70 -3.20 7.08
N LYS A 231 11.39 -4.52 7.08
CA LYS A 231 10.34 -5.12 7.91
C LYS A 231 10.85 -5.56 9.29
N ASN A 232 12.16 -5.54 9.49
CA ASN A 232 12.81 -5.73 10.78
C ASN A 232 12.43 -7.03 11.50
N LEU A 233 12.39 -8.16 10.75
CA LEU A 233 11.98 -9.45 11.31
C LEU A 233 12.96 -9.98 12.36
N GLU A 234 14.25 -9.67 12.26
CA GLU A 234 15.23 -10.03 13.30
C GLU A 234 14.84 -9.44 14.65
N PHE A 235 14.45 -8.15 14.69
CA PHE A 235 13.94 -7.52 15.91
C PHE A 235 12.72 -8.29 16.45
N LEU A 236 11.80 -8.67 15.58
CA LEU A 236 10.60 -9.43 15.96
C LEU A 236 10.95 -10.79 16.57
N PHE A 237 11.91 -11.51 15.99
CA PHE A 237 12.39 -12.80 16.53
C PHE A 237 13.04 -12.62 17.91
N ARG A 238 13.91 -11.61 18.07
CA ARG A 238 14.53 -11.29 19.37
C ARG A 238 13.51 -10.93 20.43
N ALA A 239 12.47 -10.18 20.08
CA ALA A 239 11.36 -9.87 20.98
C ALA A 239 10.52 -11.12 21.32
N PHE A 240 10.33 -12.02 20.35
CA PHE A 240 9.56 -13.24 20.53
C PHE A 240 10.25 -14.26 21.44
N VAL A 241 11.58 -14.24 21.60
CA VAL A 241 12.31 -15.09 22.59
C VAL A 241 11.67 -14.95 23.97
N GLY A 242 11.46 -13.71 24.46
CA GLY A 242 10.87 -13.50 25.78
C GLY A 242 9.42 -13.99 25.90
N ILE A 243 8.68 -14.11 24.78
CA ILE A 243 7.35 -14.71 24.75
C ILE A 243 7.45 -16.24 24.83
N ALA A 244 8.34 -16.84 24.05
CA ALA A 244 8.54 -18.28 24.01
C ALA A 244 9.00 -18.83 25.37
N ASP A 245 9.77 -18.06 26.15
CA ASP A 245 10.21 -18.43 27.49
C ASP A 245 9.07 -18.44 28.51
N VAL A 246 8.09 -17.53 28.37
CA VAL A 246 7.00 -17.35 29.35
C VAL A 246 5.77 -18.17 28.96
N ILE A 247 5.52 -18.33 27.65
CA ILE A 247 4.31 -18.98 27.11
C ILE A 247 4.73 -20.18 26.25
N PRO A 248 4.80 -21.39 26.84
CA PRO A 248 5.32 -22.57 26.15
C PRO A 248 4.59 -22.99 24.88
N ASN A 249 3.34 -22.61 24.71
CA ASN A 249 2.50 -22.92 23.54
C ASN A 249 2.28 -21.69 22.63
N ALA A 250 3.17 -20.70 22.68
CA ALA A 250 3.16 -19.58 21.74
C ALA A 250 3.94 -19.94 20.48
N HIS A 251 3.38 -19.62 19.33
CA HIS A 251 4.00 -19.78 18.00
C HIS A 251 3.92 -18.49 17.20
N LEU A 252 4.93 -18.26 16.37
CA LEU A 252 5.00 -17.10 15.46
C LEU A 252 4.97 -17.58 14.01
N LEU A 253 3.93 -17.22 13.28
CA LEU A 253 3.78 -17.49 11.86
C LEU A 253 4.30 -16.33 11.04
N ILE A 254 5.17 -16.62 10.07
CA ILE A 254 5.71 -15.64 9.10
C ILE A 254 5.10 -15.97 7.74
N VAL A 255 4.09 -15.19 7.35
CA VAL A 255 3.37 -15.35 6.09
C VAL A 255 3.89 -14.35 5.07
N GLY A 256 4.52 -14.85 4.01
CA GLY A 256 5.05 -14.02 2.93
C GLY A 256 6.36 -14.55 2.36
N GLY A 257 6.85 -13.86 1.34
CA GLY A 257 8.11 -14.16 0.68
C GLY A 257 9.02 -12.95 0.58
N GLY A 258 10.24 -13.15 0.12
CA GLY A 258 11.25 -12.12 -0.03
C GLY A 258 12.26 -12.46 -1.12
N GLN A 259 13.25 -11.60 -1.30
CA GLN A 259 14.41 -11.91 -2.15
C GLN A 259 15.21 -13.05 -1.53
N LYS A 260 15.77 -13.91 -2.39
CA LYS A 260 16.47 -15.13 -1.98
C LYS A 260 17.59 -14.85 -0.98
N ASP A 261 18.44 -13.88 -1.29
CA ASP A 261 19.58 -13.54 -0.43
C ASP A 261 19.14 -13.15 0.98
N HIS A 262 18.10 -12.32 1.10
CA HIS A 262 17.58 -11.93 2.41
C HIS A 262 16.85 -13.06 3.14
N LEU A 263 16.19 -13.97 2.40
CA LEU A 263 15.60 -15.17 3.01
C LEU A 263 16.69 -16.09 3.58
N GLU A 264 17.81 -16.26 2.88
CA GLU A 264 18.97 -17.03 3.36
C GLU A 264 19.60 -16.41 4.62
N GLU A 265 19.58 -15.08 4.76
CA GLU A 265 20.05 -14.38 5.96
C GLU A 265 19.10 -14.54 7.16
N ILE A 266 17.79 -14.40 6.95
CA ILE A 266 16.82 -14.28 8.04
C ILE A 266 16.31 -15.62 8.56
N THR A 267 16.25 -16.67 7.71
CA THR A 267 15.70 -17.98 8.06
C THR A 267 16.47 -18.72 9.15
N PRO A 268 17.81 -18.65 9.27
CA PRO A 268 18.54 -19.32 10.33
C PRO A 268 18.43 -18.65 11.71
N ILE A 269 18.05 -17.38 11.79
CA ILE A 269 18.04 -16.60 13.03
C ILE A 269 17.18 -17.22 14.14
N PRO A 270 15.96 -17.75 13.89
CA PRO A 270 15.20 -18.44 14.94
C PRO A 270 15.96 -19.63 15.58
N ALA A 271 16.75 -20.37 14.81
CA ALA A 271 17.56 -21.48 15.36
C ALA A 271 18.73 -20.94 16.21
N GLU A 272 19.39 -19.89 15.78
CA GLU A 272 20.44 -19.22 16.56
C GLU A 272 19.92 -18.68 17.88
N LEU A 273 18.65 -18.24 17.93
CA LEU A 273 17.96 -17.74 19.10
C LEU A 273 17.29 -18.83 19.95
N GLY A 274 17.36 -20.13 19.56
CA GLY A 274 16.77 -21.23 20.31
C GLY A 274 15.24 -21.33 20.20
N ILE A 275 14.61 -20.69 19.21
CA ILE A 275 13.15 -20.65 19.01
C ILE A 275 12.70 -21.29 17.69
N ALA A 276 13.54 -22.10 17.05
CA ALA A 276 13.23 -22.70 15.73
C ALA A 276 11.88 -23.45 15.69
N GLU A 277 11.57 -24.23 16.74
CA GLU A 277 10.34 -25.02 16.85
C GLU A 277 9.06 -24.16 17.02
N ARG A 278 9.24 -22.86 17.24
CA ARG A 278 8.17 -21.91 17.54
C ARG A 278 7.96 -20.87 16.45
N VAL A 279 8.87 -20.74 15.48
CA VAL A 279 8.79 -19.81 14.36
C VAL A 279 8.56 -20.58 13.06
N HIS A 280 7.44 -20.31 12.40
CA HIS A 280 6.99 -21.07 11.23
C HIS A 280 6.95 -20.17 9.99
N PHE A 281 7.89 -20.40 9.07
CA PHE A 281 7.89 -19.73 7.77
C PHE A 281 6.89 -20.42 6.83
N VAL A 282 5.73 -19.78 6.63
CA VAL A 282 4.66 -20.29 5.75
C VAL A 282 5.02 -20.12 4.27
N GLY A 283 5.89 -19.14 3.95
CA GLY A 283 6.22 -18.78 2.57
C GLY A 283 5.16 -17.91 1.91
N MET A 284 5.30 -17.75 0.59
CA MET A 284 4.36 -16.95 -0.20
C MET A 284 3.07 -17.72 -0.44
N ILE A 285 1.94 -17.12 -0.10
CA ILE A 285 0.60 -17.65 -0.32
C ILE A 285 -0.17 -16.80 -1.33
N PRO A 286 -1.16 -17.35 -2.05
CA PRO A 286 -2.11 -16.55 -2.80
C PRO A 286 -2.84 -15.55 -1.89
N TYR A 287 -3.03 -14.32 -2.35
CA TYR A 287 -3.64 -13.25 -1.55
C TYR A 287 -5.05 -13.61 -1.05
N GLU A 288 -5.80 -14.39 -1.85
CA GLU A 288 -7.14 -14.87 -1.51
C GLU A 288 -7.17 -15.79 -0.28
N LYS A 289 -6.03 -16.40 0.07
CA LYS A 289 -5.90 -17.25 1.27
C LYS A 289 -5.50 -16.47 2.52
N LEU A 290 -4.95 -15.27 2.38
CA LEU A 290 -4.49 -14.46 3.51
C LEU A 290 -5.57 -14.23 4.58
N PRO A 291 -6.84 -13.92 4.23
CA PRO A 291 -7.89 -13.76 5.23
C PRO A 291 -8.06 -14.99 6.14
N SER A 292 -8.00 -16.20 5.59
CA SER A 292 -8.14 -17.46 6.36
C SER A 292 -6.94 -17.74 7.28
N TYR A 293 -5.71 -17.35 6.86
CA TYR A 293 -4.54 -17.40 7.73
C TYR A 293 -4.65 -16.43 8.89
N LEU A 294 -5.07 -15.19 8.64
CA LEU A 294 -5.26 -14.21 9.70
C LEU A 294 -6.37 -14.63 10.67
N ALA A 295 -7.49 -15.12 10.16
CA ALA A 295 -8.59 -15.60 10.99
C ALA A 295 -8.24 -16.82 11.88
N MET A 296 -7.21 -17.58 11.54
CA MET A 296 -6.70 -18.70 12.35
C MET A 296 -5.88 -18.21 13.56
N CYS A 297 -5.31 -17.00 13.49
CA CYS A 297 -4.36 -16.46 14.47
C CYS A 297 -5.03 -15.61 15.55
N ASP A 298 -4.28 -15.29 16.62
CA ASP A 298 -4.78 -14.58 17.80
C ASP A 298 -4.29 -13.11 17.87
N ILE A 299 -3.07 -12.82 17.41
CA ILE A 299 -2.43 -11.50 17.50
C ILE A 299 -1.63 -11.24 16.22
N PHE A 300 -1.78 -10.06 15.63
CA PHE A 300 -0.90 -9.60 14.56
C PHE A 300 0.27 -8.81 15.11
N VAL A 301 1.48 -9.11 14.65
CA VAL A 301 2.72 -8.49 15.11
C VAL A 301 3.51 -7.88 13.95
N THR A 302 4.07 -6.69 14.17
CA THR A 302 4.96 -6.03 13.20
C THR A 302 6.03 -5.21 13.88
N ALA A 303 7.26 -5.27 13.37
CA ALA A 303 8.39 -4.47 13.83
C ALA A 303 8.84 -3.43 12.78
N SER A 304 8.06 -3.24 11.72
CA SER A 304 8.38 -2.26 10.68
C SER A 304 8.24 -0.83 11.16
N VAL A 305 9.26 -0.01 10.88
CA VAL A 305 9.27 1.44 11.16
C VAL A 305 9.17 2.28 9.89
N THR A 306 9.17 1.65 8.73
CA THR A 306 9.21 2.31 7.41
C THR A 306 7.85 2.45 6.74
N GLU A 307 6.80 2.02 7.40
CA GLU A 307 5.45 2.04 6.84
C GLU A 307 4.93 3.46 6.63
N VAL A 308 4.24 3.63 5.53
CA VAL A 308 3.50 4.87 5.21
C VAL A 308 2.04 4.75 5.67
N HIS A 309 1.41 3.63 5.35
CA HIS A 309 0.10 3.20 5.80
C HIS A 309 -0.04 1.72 5.45
N PRO A 310 0.29 0.80 6.37
CA PRO A 310 0.50 -0.62 6.06
C PRO A 310 -0.80 -1.36 5.80
N LEU A 311 -0.98 -1.86 4.57
CA LEU A 311 -2.15 -2.65 4.20
C LEU A 311 -2.29 -3.88 5.08
N SER A 312 -1.19 -4.59 5.38
CA SER A 312 -1.22 -5.80 6.20
C SER A 312 -1.72 -5.56 7.64
N VAL A 313 -1.45 -4.40 8.23
CA VAL A 313 -2.02 -4.01 9.53
C VAL A 313 -3.52 -3.79 9.41
N ILE A 314 -3.98 -3.10 8.35
CA ILE A 314 -5.42 -2.86 8.12
C ILE A 314 -6.15 -4.18 7.85
N GLU A 315 -5.54 -5.08 7.08
CA GLU A 315 -6.05 -6.42 6.79
C GLU A 315 -6.21 -7.25 8.07
N ALA A 316 -5.20 -7.21 8.96
CA ALA A 316 -5.25 -7.87 10.25
C ALA A 316 -6.31 -7.25 11.17
N MET A 317 -6.44 -5.92 11.19
CA MET A 317 -7.51 -5.22 11.90
C MET A 317 -8.89 -5.65 11.36
N GLY A 318 -9.04 -5.75 10.04
CA GLY A 318 -10.25 -6.24 9.39
C GLY A 318 -10.60 -7.68 9.77
N ALA A 319 -9.59 -8.55 9.93
CA ALA A 319 -9.77 -9.91 10.44
C ALA A 319 -10.13 -9.96 11.94
N GLY A 320 -10.08 -8.82 12.64
CA GLY A 320 -10.38 -8.73 14.07
C GLY A 320 -9.20 -9.10 14.97
N LEU A 321 -7.98 -9.03 14.47
CA LEU A 321 -6.78 -9.26 15.27
C LEU A 321 -6.38 -7.97 16.00
N PRO A 322 -6.03 -8.05 17.29
CA PRO A 322 -5.33 -6.97 17.97
C PRO A 322 -3.90 -6.85 17.41
N ILE A 323 -3.41 -5.62 17.32
CA ILE A 323 -2.12 -5.32 16.70
C ILE A 323 -1.07 -5.06 17.79
N VAL A 324 0.12 -5.65 17.67
CA VAL A 324 1.31 -5.17 18.40
C VAL A 324 2.34 -4.70 17.38
N GLY A 325 2.72 -3.43 17.48
CA GLY A 325 3.64 -2.79 16.54
C GLY A 325 4.58 -1.79 17.21
N ILE A 326 5.61 -1.36 16.45
CA ILE A 326 6.44 -0.23 16.85
C ILE A 326 5.68 1.07 16.54
N ASP A 327 5.70 2.02 17.47
CA ASP A 327 5.16 3.36 17.29
C ASP A 327 5.97 4.10 16.20
N SER A 328 5.43 4.09 15.00
CA SER A 328 6.02 4.66 13.79
C SER A 328 4.93 5.34 12.95
N PRO A 329 5.28 6.27 12.04
CA PRO A 329 4.27 7.06 11.32
C PRO A 329 3.13 6.26 10.71
N GLY A 330 3.40 5.17 10.00
CA GLY A 330 2.35 4.38 9.35
C GLY A 330 1.57 3.47 10.30
N VAL A 331 2.25 2.79 11.22
CA VAL A 331 1.62 1.87 12.18
C VAL A 331 0.86 2.68 13.24
N GLY A 332 1.48 3.74 13.79
CA GLY A 332 0.87 4.60 14.81
C GLY A 332 -0.34 5.40 14.31
N ASP A 333 -0.43 5.66 12.98
CA ASP A 333 -1.63 6.28 12.39
C ASP A 333 -2.81 5.30 12.24
N SER A 334 -2.52 4.00 12.18
CA SER A 334 -3.53 2.96 11.98
C SER A 334 -4.05 2.35 13.29
N VAL A 335 -3.18 2.25 14.30
CA VAL A 335 -3.45 1.58 15.57
C VAL A 335 -3.60 2.61 16.70
N VAL A 336 -4.67 2.51 17.47
CA VAL A 336 -4.87 3.31 18.69
C VAL A 336 -4.32 2.52 19.88
N ASP A 337 -3.20 3.02 20.47
CA ASP A 337 -2.53 2.36 21.61
C ASP A 337 -3.48 2.21 22.80
N GLY A 338 -3.58 1.00 23.35
CA GLY A 338 -4.49 0.64 24.44
C GLY A 338 -5.97 0.46 24.07
N GLU A 339 -6.33 0.55 22.77
CA GLU A 339 -7.69 0.37 22.29
C GLU A 339 -7.79 -0.71 21.20
N SER A 340 -7.10 -0.54 20.06
CA SER A 340 -7.09 -1.51 18.95
C SER A 340 -5.82 -2.34 18.88
N GLY A 341 -4.88 -2.09 19.79
CA GLY A 341 -3.60 -2.77 19.88
C GLY A 341 -2.67 -2.10 20.88
N LEU A 342 -1.39 -2.46 20.82
CA LEU A 342 -0.33 -1.87 21.65
C LEU A 342 0.82 -1.40 20.75
N LEU A 343 1.25 -0.16 20.97
CA LEU A 343 2.38 0.45 20.27
C LEU A 343 3.58 0.54 21.21
N ALA A 344 4.67 -0.14 20.85
CA ALA A 344 5.92 -0.13 21.61
C ALA A 344 6.92 0.88 21.04
N LYS A 345 7.88 1.31 21.85
CA LYS A 345 9.08 1.98 21.34
C LYS A 345 9.91 0.99 20.51
N GLU A 346 10.77 1.48 19.66
CA GLU A 346 11.75 0.68 18.90
C GLU A 346 12.88 0.18 19.85
N ASP A 347 12.49 -0.66 20.78
CA ASP A 347 13.33 -1.25 21.83
C ASP A 347 12.73 -2.62 22.20
N ILE A 348 13.58 -3.65 22.19
CA ILE A 348 13.18 -5.05 22.36
C ILE A 348 12.47 -5.25 23.72
N ALA A 349 12.96 -4.68 24.80
CA ALA A 349 12.36 -4.85 26.13
C ALA A 349 10.96 -4.24 26.20
N SER A 350 10.77 -3.04 25.65
CA SER A 350 9.47 -2.37 25.57
C SER A 350 8.47 -3.17 24.70
N TYR A 351 8.94 -3.66 23.54
CA TYR A 351 8.10 -4.45 22.63
C TYR A 351 7.70 -5.78 23.27
N THR A 352 8.69 -6.52 23.82
CA THR A 352 8.45 -7.80 24.51
C THR A 352 7.48 -7.64 25.67
N ALA A 353 7.63 -6.60 26.49
CA ALA A 353 6.73 -6.36 27.63
C ALA A 353 5.28 -6.14 27.19
N LYS A 354 5.05 -5.29 26.17
CA LYS A 354 3.70 -5.04 25.63
C LYS A 354 3.11 -6.30 24.97
N LEU A 355 3.91 -7.03 24.22
CA LEU A 355 3.49 -8.27 23.58
C LEU A 355 3.14 -9.34 24.62
N THR A 356 4.00 -9.57 25.64
CA THR A 356 3.72 -10.50 26.74
C THR A 356 2.44 -10.14 27.48
N TYR A 357 2.26 -8.84 27.79
CA TYR A 357 1.04 -8.36 28.46
C TYR A 357 -0.23 -8.73 27.67
N LEU A 358 -0.22 -8.55 26.35
CA LEU A 358 -1.36 -8.91 25.50
C LEU A 358 -1.50 -10.43 25.36
N CYS A 359 -0.40 -11.16 25.22
CA CYS A 359 -0.40 -12.64 25.11
C CYS A 359 -1.03 -13.33 26.32
N LEU A 360 -0.79 -12.81 27.53
CA LEU A 360 -1.34 -13.34 28.78
C LEU A 360 -2.82 -12.97 29.04
N ASN A 361 -3.43 -12.12 28.20
CA ASN A 361 -4.72 -11.51 28.48
C ASN A 361 -5.74 -11.79 27.36
N ARG A 362 -6.36 -12.98 27.36
CA ARG A 362 -7.34 -13.40 26.34
C ARG A 362 -8.54 -12.43 26.19
N ASP A 363 -9.04 -11.88 27.30
CA ASP A 363 -10.14 -10.90 27.25
C ASP A 363 -9.71 -9.60 26.60
N LEU A 364 -8.48 -9.17 26.85
CA LEU A 364 -7.90 -7.99 26.22
C LEU A 364 -7.68 -8.20 24.71
N GLN A 365 -7.21 -9.40 24.32
CA GLN A 365 -7.09 -9.76 22.90
C GLN A 365 -8.45 -9.62 22.18
N LYS A 366 -9.52 -10.18 22.76
CA LYS A 366 -10.87 -10.07 22.18
C LYS A 366 -11.36 -8.63 22.12
N LYS A 367 -11.16 -7.87 23.20
CA LYS A 367 -11.55 -6.45 23.27
C LYS A 367 -10.83 -5.62 22.20
N PHE A 368 -9.51 -5.74 22.11
CA PHE A 368 -8.72 -5.00 21.14
C PHE A 368 -9.00 -5.46 19.72
N GLY A 369 -9.17 -6.76 19.47
CA GLY A 369 -9.53 -7.28 18.16
C GLY A 369 -10.87 -6.73 17.66
N ALA A 370 -11.89 -6.67 18.54
CA ALA A 370 -13.17 -6.07 18.19
C ALA A 370 -13.05 -4.56 17.89
N ALA A 371 -12.24 -3.83 18.67
CA ALA A 371 -11.97 -2.42 18.44
C ALA A 371 -11.15 -2.21 17.15
N ALA A 372 -10.16 -3.05 16.88
CA ALA A 372 -9.37 -3.03 15.65
C ALA A 372 -10.28 -3.23 14.41
N ARG A 373 -11.15 -4.24 14.45
CA ARG A 373 -12.11 -4.49 13.37
C ARG A 373 -13.02 -3.27 13.10
N LYS A 374 -13.57 -2.67 14.14
CA LYS A 374 -14.36 -1.45 14.01
C LYS A 374 -13.55 -0.28 13.46
N ALA A 375 -12.33 -0.09 13.96
CA ALA A 375 -11.45 0.98 13.49
C ALA A 375 -11.04 0.79 12.01
N SER A 376 -10.95 -0.45 11.51
CA SER A 376 -10.59 -0.72 10.12
C SER A 376 -11.65 -0.23 9.11
N GLU A 377 -12.92 -0.08 9.50
CA GLU A 377 -14.01 0.33 8.60
C GLU A 377 -13.74 1.67 7.88
N GLN A 378 -12.98 2.57 8.51
CA GLN A 378 -12.58 3.82 7.89
C GLN A 378 -11.62 3.62 6.68
N TYR A 379 -11.02 2.46 6.58
CA TYR A 379 -10.06 2.06 5.54
C TYR A 379 -10.69 1.13 4.48
N SER A 380 -12.02 1.00 4.45
CA SER A 380 -12.66 0.20 3.41
C SER A 380 -12.38 0.78 2.03
N ILE A 381 -12.22 -0.10 1.03
CA ILE A 381 -11.92 0.30 -0.34
C ILE A 381 -13.03 1.20 -0.92
N GLU A 382 -14.29 0.96 -0.56
CA GLU A 382 -15.42 1.74 -1.00
C GLU A 382 -15.33 3.18 -0.48
N ARG A 383 -15.02 3.34 0.82
CA ARG A 383 -14.89 4.66 1.44
C ARG A 383 -13.70 5.45 0.90
N THR A 384 -12.53 4.81 0.81
CA THR A 384 -11.32 5.48 0.33
C THR A 384 -11.40 5.82 -1.16
N THR A 385 -12.02 4.94 -1.97
CA THR A 385 -12.31 5.22 -3.38
C THR A 385 -13.28 6.39 -3.53
N LYS A 386 -14.32 6.46 -2.70
CA LYS A 386 -15.26 7.59 -2.71
C LYS A 386 -14.52 8.92 -2.44
N LEU A 387 -13.64 8.96 -1.42
CA LEU A 387 -12.84 10.14 -1.11
C LEU A 387 -11.94 10.56 -2.29
N LEU A 388 -11.32 9.60 -2.99
CA LEU A 388 -10.53 9.88 -4.19
C LEU A 388 -11.38 10.46 -5.31
N LEU A 389 -12.53 9.85 -5.59
CA LEU A 389 -13.44 10.30 -6.65
C LEU A 389 -14.00 11.70 -6.37
N GLU A 390 -14.26 12.05 -5.12
CA GLU A 390 -14.65 13.41 -4.71
C GLU A 390 -13.56 14.43 -5.06
N GLN A 391 -12.28 14.10 -4.81
CA GLN A 391 -11.17 14.97 -5.19
C GLN A 391 -11.01 15.07 -6.72
N TYR A 392 -11.12 13.97 -7.44
CA TYR A 392 -11.04 13.99 -8.92
C TYR A 392 -12.14 14.85 -9.51
N ASN A 393 -13.38 14.70 -9.07
CA ASN A 393 -14.50 15.54 -9.50
C ASN A 393 -14.24 17.03 -9.23
N ARG A 394 -13.72 17.38 -8.06
CA ARG A 394 -13.36 18.76 -7.73
C ARG A 394 -12.33 19.31 -8.72
N LEU A 395 -11.29 18.54 -9.03
CA LEU A 395 -10.24 18.96 -9.95
C LEU A 395 -10.74 19.10 -11.39
N THR A 396 -11.54 18.16 -11.88
CA THR A 396 -12.08 18.22 -13.25
C THR A 396 -13.04 19.38 -13.47
N GLN A 397 -13.77 19.82 -12.44
CA GLN A 397 -14.66 20.99 -12.50
C GLN A 397 -13.91 22.31 -12.40
N THR A 398 -12.80 22.38 -11.68
CA THR A 398 -12.03 23.60 -11.48
C THR A 398 -11.01 23.86 -12.58
N THR A 399 -10.50 22.80 -13.20
CA THR A 399 -9.53 22.91 -14.31
C THR A 399 -10.30 23.16 -15.61
N LYS A 400 -10.60 24.44 -15.91
CA LYS A 400 -11.13 24.80 -17.23
C LYS A 400 -10.08 24.44 -18.28
N PRO A 401 -10.45 23.78 -19.39
CA PRO A 401 -9.52 23.55 -20.49
C PRO A 401 -9.12 24.91 -21.07
N ILE A 402 -7.94 25.39 -20.70
CA ILE A 402 -7.33 26.54 -21.37
C ILE A 402 -6.95 26.02 -22.76
N LYS A 403 -7.59 26.54 -23.81
CA LYS A 403 -7.19 26.19 -25.17
C LYS A 403 -5.71 26.54 -25.31
N PRO A 404 -4.83 25.58 -25.66
CA PRO A 404 -3.40 25.87 -25.78
C PRO A 404 -3.19 27.03 -26.75
N LYS A 405 -2.29 27.95 -26.38
CA LYS A 405 -1.92 29.05 -27.26
C LYS A 405 -1.38 28.49 -28.57
N LEU A 406 -1.48 29.28 -29.65
CA LEU A 406 -1.08 28.80 -30.99
C LEU A 406 0.39 28.35 -31.06
N ASP A 407 1.26 29.04 -30.30
CA ASP A 407 2.67 28.69 -30.13
C ASP A 407 2.90 27.35 -29.43
N GLU A 408 2.08 26.98 -28.42
CA GLU A 408 2.12 25.68 -27.75
C GLU A 408 1.63 24.55 -28.66
N ARG A 409 0.62 24.82 -29.50
CA ARG A 409 0.15 23.89 -30.54
C ARG A 409 1.21 23.64 -31.61
N LEU A 410 1.88 24.69 -32.06
CA LEU A 410 2.97 24.61 -33.02
C LEU A 410 4.18 23.84 -32.46
N LYS A 411 4.50 24.05 -31.19
CA LYS A 411 5.56 23.34 -30.51
C LYS A 411 5.24 21.84 -30.36
N ALA A 412 4.00 21.49 -30.02
CA ALA A 412 3.54 20.11 -29.94
C ALA A 412 3.58 19.41 -31.34
N ILE A 413 3.23 20.13 -32.40
CA ILE A 413 3.30 19.63 -33.79
C ILE A 413 4.77 19.44 -34.22
N LEU A 414 5.67 20.35 -33.88
CA LEU A 414 7.10 20.25 -34.16
C LEU A 414 7.77 19.08 -33.42
N GLU A 415 7.40 18.86 -32.15
CA GLU A 415 7.88 17.71 -31.37
C GLU A 415 7.35 16.38 -31.92
N GLU A 416 6.14 16.37 -32.51
CA GLU A 416 5.55 15.20 -33.17
C GLU A 416 6.25 14.88 -34.51
N PHE A 417 6.74 15.92 -35.22
CA PHE A 417 7.51 15.76 -36.48
C PHE A 417 8.97 15.34 -36.27
N LEU A 418 9.54 15.62 -35.10
CA LEU A 418 10.92 15.31 -34.76
C LEU A 418 11.06 14.00 -33.95
N SER A 419 9.97 13.32 -33.65
CA SER A 419 9.91 12.04 -32.94
C SER A 419 9.63 10.85 -33.84
#